data_48387f35dd0c3a7da6ab2884d89bf3f6
#
_entry.id   48387f35dd0c3a7da6ab2884d89bf3f6
#
_cell.length_a   1.000
_cell.length_b   1.000
_cell.length_c   1.000
_cell.angle_alpha   90.00
_cell.angle_beta   90.00
_cell.angle_gamma   90.00
#
_symmetry.space_group_name_H-M   'P 1'
#
loop_
_entity.id
_entity.type
_entity.pdbx_description
1 polymer ?
#
loop_
_entity_poly.entity_id
_entity_poly.type
_entity_poly.pdbx_seq_one_letter_code
_entity_poly.pdbx_strand_id
1 'polypeptide(L)'
;MVILAGVGSRGRRVRWLAAASLVMVMCTPEPECGDEGGPRARNSMERPDVVLISMDTLRRDHLPFHGARRSTAPHLTELASSSLVFEHAFAAHTNTGPSHASILTGLYPPKHGILRNRYHLGSGVVPLAQILGEEGYQTVGVTSSVMLSDRLTGLGRGFERYEEVAQGQSDRQANETWEVARRVLGDLDPGKPLFLFFHLFDPHYPYRAPVAFSIALGSTEAEEARFPENADLPRLRSGGAAPGELEVYMRRYDAEIRFADQAIGRLFNTLKDLGRLDRSIVIFLSDHGETLVERPFVFDHGGRAYEEQIRVPLLFHLPGGLCGGRRMTREAHHVDVVPTLLDLLGLPIPGDVQGVSLLPGVGPIFVSGQKRRVTENAREGDLRCPGRNRGRAVSVGRPGSGRQIVSFARPEPDRVSHIQAPLVREGLVIALRVWPWKLIAYPGQGRFYHELFRLDLDPLEQHNLAQSDPAQLARMKATLDHWLAATGGDLGRPVPRVPSEDEAMLRSLGYAR
;
A
#
# COMPACT_ATOMS: atom_id res chain seq x y z
N MET A 1 29.51 -39.92 54.00
CA MET A 1 29.29 -41.00 54.97
C MET A 1 28.27 -41.91 54.36
N VAL A 2 28.80 -42.99 53.81
CA VAL A 2 28.44 -44.36 54.12
C VAL A 2 27.18 -44.80 53.35
N ILE A 3 27.29 -45.58 52.34
CA ILE A 3 27.68 -46.97 52.09
C ILE A 3 26.47 -47.81 51.67
N LEU A 4 26.63 -48.42 50.55
CA LEU A 4 26.58 -49.83 50.11
C LEU A 4 25.20 -50.43 49.84
N ALA A 5 25.03 -50.96 48.72
CA ALA A 5 25.29 -52.30 48.15
C ALA A 5 24.10 -53.22 48.39
N GLY A 6 23.66 -53.98 47.50
CA GLY A 6 24.23 -54.97 46.65
C GLY A 6 23.15 -55.85 46.05
N VAL A 7 23.51 -56.44 44.92
CA VAL A 7 23.46 -57.88 44.58
C VAL A 7 22.08 -58.53 44.68
N GLY A 8 21.46 -59.10 43.68
CA GLY A 8 21.87 -60.04 42.66
C GLY A 8 20.80 -61.14 42.54
N SER A 9 20.60 -61.62 41.39
CA SER A 9 20.48 -63.03 40.99
C SER A 9 19.34 -63.33 40.00
N ARG A 10 19.75 -63.71 38.87
CA ARG A 10 19.49 -64.94 38.09
C ARG A 10 18.11 -65.57 38.25
N GLY A 11 17.43 -65.78 37.15
CA GLY A 11 16.69 -66.97 36.98
C GLY A 11 15.59 -67.09 35.96
N ARG A 12 15.91 -67.72 34.88
CA ARG A 12 15.06 -68.64 34.09
C ARG A 12 14.12 -68.13 33.02
N ARG A 13 14.54 -68.48 31.80
CA ARG A 13 13.71 -68.54 30.59
C ARG A 13 12.64 -69.61 30.75
N VAL A 14 11.42 -69.30 30.46
CA VAL A 14 10.37 -70.28 30.13
C VAL A 14 9.88 -69.96 28.72
N ARG A 15 10.13 -70.89 27.81
CA ARG A 15 9.54 -70.96 26.48
C ARG A 15 8.12 -71.49 26.61
N TRP A 16 7.14 -70.77 26.07
CA TRP A 16 5.85 -71.37 25.75
C TRP A 16 5.67 -71.32 24.22
N LEU A 17 5.52 -72.52 23.66
CA LEU A 17 5.01 -72.85 22.35
C LEU A 17 3.48 -72.60 22.38
N ALA A 18 2.94 -71.71 21.58
CA ALA A 18 1.52 -71.64 21.33
C ALA A 18 1.24 -72.04 19.89
N ALA A 19 0.42 -73.05 19.74
CA ALA A 19 -0.02 -73.67 18.50
C ALA A 19 -0.92 -72.69 17.74
N ALA A 20 -0.66 -72.49 16.43
CA ALA A 20 -1.50 -71.76 15.52
C ALA A 20 -2.70 -72.65 15.12
N SER A 21 -3.90 -72.28 15.52
CA SER A 21 -5.15 -72.78 14.93
C SER A 21 -5.60 -71.87 13.78
N LEU A 22 -5.49 -72.46 12.59
CA LEU A 22 -5.95 -71.80 11.34
C LEU A 22 -7.48 -71.95 11.26
N VAL A 23 -8.22 -70.89 11.48
CA VAL A 23 -9.64 -70.82 11.20
C VAL A 23 -9.82 -70.18 9.80
N MET A 24 -10.17 -71.03 8.85
CA MET A 24 -10.53 -70.60 7.47
C MET A 24 -11.96 -70.07 7.50
N VAL A 25 -12.11 -68.75 7.48
CA VAL A 25 -13.42 -68.09 7.25
C VAL A 25 -13.61 -67.94 5.75
N MET A 26 -14.56 -68.68 5.20
CA MET A 26 -15.05 -68.49 3.82
C MET A 26 -15.73 -67.13 3.73
N CYS A 27 -15.12 -66.17 3.00
CA CYS A 27 -15.81 -64.96 2.57
C CYS A 27 -16.77 -65.32 1.45
N THR A 28 -18.08 -65.13 1.69
CA THR A 28 -19.06 -64.98 0.65
C THR A 28 -18.94 -63.60 0.05
N PRO A 29 -19.03 -63.40 -1.28
CA PRO A 29 -19.01 -62.06 -1.87
C PRO A 29 -20.31 -61.36 -1.54
N GLU A 30 -20.21 -60.22 -0.84
CA GLU A 30 -21.33 -59.25 -0.75
C GLU A 30 -21.53 -58.55 -2.11
N PRO A 31 -22.78 -58.17 -2.46
CA PRO A 31 -23.08 -57.54 -3.72
C PRO A 31 -22.42 -56.16 -3.78
N GLU A 32 -21.73 -55.91 -4.89
CA GLU A 32 -21.20 -54.57 -5.25
C GLU A 32 -22.35 -53.58 -5.26
N CYS A 33 -22.43 -52.69 -4.26
CA CYS A 33 -23.20 -51.48 -4.34
C CYS A 33 -22.55 -50.58 -5.43
N GLY A 34 -23.26 -50.45 -6.52
CA GLY A 34 -22.90 -49.56 -7.60
C GLY A 34 -22.61 -48.17 -7.04
N ASP A 35 -21.41 -47.68 -7.32
CA ASP A 35 -20.98 -46.32 -7.06
C ASP A 35 -21.73 -45.41 -8.07
N GLU A 36 -22.98 -45.03 -7.72
CA GLU A 36 -23.64 -43.92 -8.42
C GLU A 36 -22.83 -42.68 -8.11
N GLY A 37 -21.91 -42.35 -9.02
CA GLY A 37 -21.06 -41.17 -8.99
C GLY A 37 -21.90 -39.90 -9.18
N GLY A 38 -22.60 -39.50 -8.12
CA GLY A 38 -23.00 -38.10 -7.97
C GLY A 38 -21.72 -37.26 -7.84
N PRO A 39 -21.67 -36.04 -8.42
CA PRO A 39 -20.48 -35.21 -8.33
C PRO A 39 -20.18 -34.97 -6.85
N ARG A 40 -19.14 -35.64 -6.35
CA ARG A 40 -18.52 -35.27 -5.06
C ARG A 40 -18.21 -33.79 -5.17
N ALA A 41 -19.00 -32.96 -4.50
CA ALA A 41 -18.67 -31.57 -4.28
C ALA A 41 -17.27 -31.53 -3.66
N ARG A 42 -16.24 -31.36 -4.49
CA ARG A 42 -14.91 -30.99 -4.03
C ARG A 42 -15.14 -29.75 -3.18
N ASN A 43 -14.95 -29.85 -1.87
CA ASN A 43 -14.75 -28.69 -1.01
C ASN A 43 -13.48 -27.99 -1.50
N SER A 44 -13.59 -27.28 -2.63
CA SER A 44 -12.52 -26.46 -3.16
C SER A 44 -12.39 -25.28 -2.20
N MET A 45 -11.30 -25.27 -1.43
CA MET A 45 -10.89 -24.07 -0.74
C MET A 45 -10.57 -23.03 -1.84
N GLU A 46 -11.44 -22.04 -1.98
CA GLU A 46 -11.29 -21.00 -2.98
C GLU A 46 -10.31 -19.94 -2.49
N ARG A 47 -9.52 -19.41 -3.40
CA ARG A 47 -8.67 -18.25 -3.11
C ARG A 47 -9.55 -17.02 -2.88
N PRO A 48 -9.20 -16.14 -1.92
CA PRO A 48 -9.92 -14.89 -1.73
C PRO A 48 -9.74 -13.96 -2.94
N ASP A 49 -10.74 -13.13 -3.19
CA ASP A 49 -10.55 -11.99 -4.07
C ASP A 49 -9.59 -10.98 -3.43
N VAL A 50 -8.92 -10.20 -4.25
CA VAL A 50 -7.98 -9.15 -3.82
C VAL A 50 -8.43 -7.81 -4.38
N VAL A 51 -8.64 -6.83 -3.52
CA VAL A 51 -9.03 -5.47 -3.89
C VAL A 51 -8.00 -4.50 -3.33
N LEU A 52 -7.17 -3.93 -4.19
CA LEU A 52 -6.18 -2.92 -3.84
C LEU A 52 -6.71 -1.55 -4.24
N ILE A 53 -7.01 -0.70 -3.26
CA ILE A 53 -7.53 0.65 -3.45
C ILE A 53 -6.43 1.65 -3.10
N SER A 54 -6.12 2.56 -4.04
CA SER A 54 -5.18 3.65 -3.85
C SER A 54 -5.86 4.99 -4.09
N MET A 55 -5.67 5.96 -3.18
CA MET A 55 -6.07 7.36 -3.35
C MET A 55 -4.82 8.22 -3.50
N ASP A 56 -4.76 9.02 -4.58
CA ASP A 56 -3.64 9.88 -4.89
C ASP A 56 -3.51 11.04 -3.87
N THR A 57 -2.30 11.36 -3.45
CA THR A 57 -1.96 12.46 -2.53
C THR A 57 -2.67 12.45 -1.16
N LEU A 58 -3.30 11.34 -0.76
CA LEU A 58 -4.08 11.31 0.47
C LEU A 58 -3.20 11.28 1.73
N ARG A 59 -3.32 12.31 2.53
CA ARG A 59 -2.69 12.40 3.85
C ARG A 59 -3.45 11.57 4.89
N ARG A 60 -2.70 10.81 5.69
CA ARG A 60 -3.31 10.00 6.76
C ARG A 60 -4.01 10.83 7.83
N ASP A 61 -3.47 12.00 8.19
CA ASP A 61 -3.98 12.87 9.25
C ASP A 61 -5.28 13.61 8.87
N HIS A 62 -5.73 13.49 7.62
CA HIS A 62 -7.05 13.91 7.14
C HIS A 62 -8.12 12.81 7.21
N LEU A 63 -7.79 11.62 7.74
CA LEU A 63 -8.72 10.51 7.91
C LEU A 63 -9.21 10.37 9.36
N PRO A 64 -10.54 10.20 9.62
CA PRO A 64 -11.10 10.12 10.95
C PRO A 64 -10.50 9.01 11.81
N PHE A 65 -10.25 7.83 11.23
CA PHE A 65 -9.63 6.71 11.94
C PHE A 65 -8.13 6.92 12.25
N HIS A 66 -7.55 8.04 11.80
CA HIS A 66 -6.22 8.53 12.18
C HIS A 66 -6.26 9.84 12.97
N GLY A 67 -7.46 10.29 13.40
CA GLY A 67 -7.63 11.41 14.31
C GLY A 67 -8.09 12.72 13.65
N ALA A 68 -8.42 12.72 12.36
CA ALA A 68 -9.04 13.88 11.73
C ALA A 68 -10.37 14.22 12.39
N ARG A 69 -10.64 15.52 12.59
CA ARG A 69 -11.87 16.00 13.25
C ARG A 69 -13.07 16.01 12.31
N ARG A 70 -12.84 16.26 11.01
CA ARG A 70 -13.90 16.29 10.00
C ARG A 70 -14.22 14.87 9.56
N SER A 71 -15.49 14.58 9.28
CA SER A 71 -15.94 13.27 8.78
C SER A 71 -15.66 13.15 7.27
N THR A 72 -14.39 13.08 6.93
CA THR A 72 -13.93 13.06 5.52
C THR A 72 -14.13 11.71 4.84
N ALA A 73 -14.13 10.60 5.58
CA ALA A 73 -14.12 9.26 5.00
C ALA A 73 -14.97 8.27 5.83
N PRO A 74 -16.32 8.36 5.80
CA PRO A 74 -17.19 7.49 6.57
C PRO A 74 -17.11 6.01 6.17
N HIS A 75 -17.07 5.68 4.86
CA HIS A 75 -16.99 4.28 4.40
C HIS A 75 -15.64 3.64 4.73
N LEU A 76 -14.54 4.37 4.56
CA LEU A 76 -13.22 3.91 4.98
C LEU A 76 -13.10 3.79 6.50
N THR A 77 -13.79 4.65 7.27
CA THR A 77 -13.84 4.56 8.74
C THR A 77 -14.57 3.30 9.19
N GLU A 78 -15.67 2.95 8.52
CA GLU A 78 -16.38 1.69 8.74
C GLU A 78 -15.47 0.49 8.42
N LEU A 79 -14.82 0.47 7.26
CA LEU A 79 -13.86 -0.57 6.87
C LEU A 79 -12.73 -0.69 7.90
N ALA A 80 -12.15 0.43 8.34
CA ALA A 80 -11.05 0.47 9.31
C ALA A 80 -11.43 -0.17 10.65
N SER A 81 -12.72 -0.07 11.06
CA SER A 81 -13.22 -0.67 12.30
C SER A 81 -13.11 -2.19 12.36
N SER A 82 -13.04 -2.83 11.20
CA SER A 82 -12.89 -4.28 11.02
C SER A 82 -11.60 -4.67 10.29
N SER A 83 -10.60 -3.80 10.29
CA SER A 83 -9.33 -3.96 9.59
C SER A 83 -8.12 -3.94 10.55
N LEU A 84 -6.97 -4.32 10.02
CA LEU A 84 -5.64 -4.08 10.59
C LEU A 84 -5.17 -2.71 10.08
N VAL A 85 -5.12 -1.69 10.95
CA VAL A 85 -4.74 -0.31 10.59
C VAL A 85 -3.31 -0.05 11.03
N PHE A 86 -2.44 0.33 10.09
CA PHE A 86 -1.04 0.65 10.35
C PHE A 86 -0.88 2.11 10.76
N GLU A 87 -0.29 2.35 11.93
CA GLU A 87 -0.05 3.69 12.47
C GLU A 87 1.14 4.39 11.80
N HIS A 88 2.07 3.61 11.29
CA HIS A 88 3.34 4.07 10.73
C HIS A 88 3.57 3.41 9.38
N ALA A 89 2.87 3.89 8.34
CA ALA A 89 3.09 3.47 6.97
C ALA A 89 3.70 4.61 6.15
N PHE A 90 4.61 4.26 5.22
CA PHE A 90 5.41 5.21 4.47
C PHE A 90 5.40 4.91 2.98
N ALA A 91 5.32 5.98 2.20
CA ALA A 91 5.42 5.94 0.75
C ALA A 91 6.86 5.64 0.28
N ALA A 92 7.00 4.87 -0.78
CA ALA A 92 8.29 4.62 -1.41
C ALA A 92 8.78 5.82 -2.23
N HIS A 93 7.87 6.62 -2.74
CA HIS A 93 8.16 7.82 -3.53
C HIS A 93 7.04 8.84 -3.35
N THR A 94 7.33 10.12 -3.60
CA THR A 94 6.36 11.21 -3.52
C THR A 94 5.81 11.65 -4.89
N ASN A 95 5.92 10.79 -5.91
CA ASN A 95 5.27 10.91 -7.20
C ASN A 95 4.47 9.64 -7.49
N THR A 96 3.37 9.79 -8.22
CA THR A 96 2.36 8.76 -8.51
C THR A 96 2.95 7.51 -9.18
N GLY A 97 3.60 7.65 -10.34
CA GLY A 97 4.14 6.51 -11.09
C GLY A 97 5.16 5.66 -10.32
N PRO A 98 6.25 6.26 -9.77
CA PRO A 98 7.24 5.52 -8.99
C PRO A 98 6.67 4.86 -7.74
N SER A 99 5.75 5.54 -7.05
CA SER A 99 5.14 5.00 -5.84
C SER A 99 4.28 3.79 -6.14
N HIS A 100 3.41 3.87 -7.15
CA HIS A 100 2.60 2.72 -7.58
C HIS A 100 3.44 1.57 -8.12
N ALA A 101 4.56 1.85 -8.80
CA ALA A 101 5.49 0.81 -9.19
C ALA A 101 6.03 0.05 -7.96
N SER A 102 6.37 0.75 -6.87
CA SER A 102 6.80 0.10 -5.63
C SER A 102 5.67 -0.70 -4.97
N ILE A 103 4.43 -0.18 -4.96
CA ILE A 103 3.24 -0.87 -4.43
C ILE A 103 2.96 -2.16 -5.20
N LEU A 104 3.07 -2.14 -6.53
CA LEU A 104 2.71 -3.25 -7.41
C LEU A 104 3.85 -4.25 -7.67
N THR A 105 5.09 -3.95 -7.25
CA THR A 105 6.25 -4.83 -7.48
C THR A 105 6.95 -5.29 -6.20
N GLY A 106 6.78 -4.58 -5.08
CA GLY A 106 7.56 -4.82 -3.86
C GLY A 106 9.02 -4.37 -3.97
N LEU A 107 9.35 -3.53 -4.95
CA LEU A 107 10.70 -3.05 -5.23
C LEU A 107 10.81 -1.54 -4.99
N TYR A 108 11.99 -1.07 -4.63
CA TYR A 108 12.29 0.36 -4.57
C TYR A 108 12.54 0.96 -5.97
N PRO A 109 12.37 2.29 -6.14
CA PRO A 109 12.53 2.97 -7.42
C PRO A 109 13.82 2.64 -8.19
N PRO A 110 15.01 2.57 -7.58
CA PRO A 110 16.22 2.19 -8.31
C PRO A 110 16.17 0.78 -8.91
N LYS A 111 15.41 -0.14 -8.30
CA LYS A 111 15.32 -1.53 -8.73
C LYS A 111 14.25 -1.73 -9.83
N HIS A 112 13.07 -1.11 -9.69
CA HIS A 112 12.02 -1.24 -10.70
C HIS A 112 12.18 -0.27 -11.88
N GLY A 113 13.04 0.75 -11.78
CA GLY A 113 13.43 1.63 -12.89
C GLY A 113 12.56 2.88 -13.08
N ILE A 114 11.39 2.98 -12.46
CA ILE A 114 10.56 4.20 -12.51
C ILE A 114 11.04 5.15 -11.43
N LEU A 115 11.91 6.12 -11.81
CA LEU A 115 12.52 7.08 -10.89
C LEU A 115 11.75 8.40 -10.79
N ARG A 116 10.79 8.65 -11.66
CA ARG A 116 9.85 9.77 -11.69
C ARG A 116 8.68 9.41 -12.60
N ASN A 117 7.64 10.24 -12.61
CA ASN A 117 6.56 10.09 -13.57
C ASN A 117 7.09 10.00 -15.01
N ARG A 118 6.41 9.25 -15.88
CA ARG A 118 6.79 9.03 -17.30
C ARG A 118 8.08 8.24 -17.52
N TYR A 119 8.49 7.45 -16.53
CA TYR A 119 9.52 6.43 -16.69
C TYR A 119 8.84 5.08 -16.75
N HIS A 120 9.40 4.21 -17.56
CA HIS A 120 8.82 2.89 -17.82
C HIS A 120 9.39 1.82 -16.89
N LEU A 121 8.55 0.87 -16.50
CA LEU A 121 8.92 -0.29 -15.69
C LEU A 121 9.99 -1.12 -16.40
N GLY A 122 11.04 -1.49 -15.70
CA GLY A 122 12.10 -2.34 -16.23
C GLY A 122 11.55 -3.62 -16.85
N SER A 123 12.13 -4.07 -17.97
CA SER A 123 11.62 -5.23 -18.71
C SER A 123 11.69 -6.54 -17.93
N GLY A 124 12.65 -6.67 -16.99
CA GLY A 124 12.80 -7.85 -16.13
C GLY A 124 12.02 -7.79 -14.83
N VAL A 125 11.25 -6.72 -14.58
CA VAL A 125 10.44 -6.59 -13.36
C VAL A 125 9.10 -7.29 -13.55
N VAL A 126 8.71 -8.12 -12.59
CA VAL A 126 7.43 -8.86 -12.61
C VAL A 126 6.45 -8.16 -11.64
N PRO A 127 5.38 -7.51 -12.14
CA PRO A 127 4.41 -6.88 -11.29
C PRO A 127 3.41 -7.89 -10.69
N LEU A 128 2.78 -7.50 -9.59
CA LEU A 128 1.79 -8.31 -8.86
C LEU A 128 0.67 -8.84 -9.76
N ALA A 129 0.19 -8.03 -10.70
CA ALA A 129 -0.86 -8.44 -11.64
C ALA A 129 -0.43 -9.65 -12.49
N GLN A 130 0.82 -9.68 -12.93
CA GLN A 130 1.35 -10.84 -13.67
C GLN A 130 1.42 -12.08 -12.78
N ILE A 131 1.94 -11.95 -11.54
CA ILE A 131 2.00 -13.07 -10.59
C ILE A 131 0.61 -13.65 -10.33
N LEU A 132 -0.38 -12.78 -10.07
CA LEU A 132 -1.73 -13.23 -9.77
C LEU A 132 -2.45 -13.77 -11.02
N GLY A 133 -2.21 -13.22 -12.21
CA GLY A 133 -2.70 -13.76 -13.48
C GLY A 133 -2.22 -15.19 -13.74
N GLU A 134 -0.91 -15.46 -13.53
CA GLU A 134 -0.32 -16.80 -13.62
C GLU A 134 -0.93 -17.78 -12.61
N GLU A 135 -1.44 -17.27 -11.48
CA GLU A 135 -2.13 -18.03 -10.45
C GLU A 135 -3.66 -18.15 -10.68
N GLY A 136 -4.16 -17.72 -11.85
CA GLY A 136 -5.55 -17.90 -12.30
C GLY A 136 -6.52 -16.82 -11.85
N TYR A 137 -6.05 -15.68 -11.34
CA TYR A 137 -6.89 -14.52 -11.07
C TYR A 137 -7.29 -13.81 -12.37
N GLN A 138 -8.52 -13.33 -12.43
CA GLN A 138 -8.90 -12.28 -13.37
C GLN A 138 -8.31 -10.97 -12.86
N THR A 139 -7.44 -10.34 -13.65
CA THR A 139 -6.69 -9.16 -13.22
C THR A 139 -7.25 -7.91 -13.88
N VAL A 140 -7.75 -6.99 -13.07
CA VAL A 140 -8.41 -5.75 -13.52
C VAL A 140 -7.73 -4.55 -12.87
N GLY A 141 -7.26 -3.62 -13.68
CA GLY A 141 -6.80 -2.30 -13.26
C GLY A 141 -7.79 -1.23 -13.73
N VAL A 142 -8.22 -0.35 -12.82
CA VAL A 142 -9.02 0.83 -13.15
C VAL A 142 -8.31 2.03 -12.55
N THR A 143 -7.71 2.87 -13.40
CA THR A 143 -6.90 4.01 -12.97
C THR A 143 -7.51 5.32 -13.41
N SER A 144 -7.32 6.37 -12.61
CA SER A 144 -7.90 7.68 -12.82
C SER A 144 -6.86 8.80 -13.02
N SER A 145 -5.61 8.43 -13.30
CA SER A 145 -4.54 9.38 -13.61
C SER A 145 -3.76 8.97 -14.85
N VAL A 146 -3.48 9.91 -15.74
CA VAL A 146 -2.62 9.70 -16.91
C VAL A 146 -1.20 9.26 -16.49
N MET A 147 -0.76 9.60 -15.26
CA MET A 147 0.55 9.20 -14.73
C MET A 147 0.65 7.69 -14.46
N LEU A 148 -0.48 6.96 -14.55
CA LEU A 148 -0.55 5.51 -14.44
C LEU A 148 -0.87 4.83 -15.77
N SER A 149 -0.97 5.58 -16.89
CA SER A 149 -1.21 4.94 -18.18
C SER A 149 -0.10 3.94 -18.52
N ASP A 150 -0.50 2.79 -19.09
CA ASP A 150 0.43 1.71 -19.43
C ASP A 150 1.51 2.19 -20.39
N ARG A 151 1.11 3.02 -21.37
CA ARG A 151 2.02 3.63 -22.32
C ARG A 151 3.14 4.45 -21.67
N LEU A 152 2.87 5.12 -20.55
CA LEU A 152 3.85 5.96 -19.85
C LEU A 152 4.66 5.17 -18.81
N THR A 153 4.10 4.10 -18.26
CA THR A 153 4.69 3.43 -17.10
C THR A 153 4.95 1.95 -17.28
N GLY A 154 4.23 1.27 -18.17
CA GLY A 154 4.25 -0.20 -18.28
C GLY A 154 3.61 -0.90 -17.06
N LEU A 155 2.81 -0.19 -16.25
CA LEU A 155 2.14 -0.75 -15.07
C LEU A 155 0.90 -1.58 -15.43
N GLY A 156 0.39 -1.49 -16.67
CA GLY A 156 -0.67 -2.36 -17.19
C GLY A 156 -0.23 -3.81 -17.39
N ARG A 157 1.08 -4.09 -17.32
CA ARG A 157 1.63 -5.43 -17.50
C ARG A 157 1.04 -6.43 -16.51
N GLY A 158 0.48 -7.53 -17.05
CA GLY A 158 -0.13 -8.60 -16.28
C GLY A 158 -1.61 -8.39 -15.97
N PHE A 159 -2.19 -7.23 -16.26
CA PHE A 159 -3.63 -7.05 -16.20
C PHE A 159 -4.29 -7.56 -17.48
N GLU A 160 -5.36 -8.36 -17.34
CA GLU A 160 -6.22 -8.78 -18.47
C GLU A 160 -7.05 -7.60 -18.99
N ARG A 161 -7.46 -6.70 -18.10
CA ARG A 161 -8.14 -5.42 -18.40
C ARG A 161 -7.49 -4.29 -17.64
N TYR A 162 -7.08 -3.25 -18.36
CA TYR A 162 -6.48 -2.05 -17.77
C TYR A 162 -7.20 -0.82 -18.30
N GLU A 163 -8.13 -0.29 -17.49
CA GLU A 163 -9.00 0.82 -17.83
C GLU A 163 -8.38 2.13 -17.36
N GLU A 164 -7.65 2.77 -18.24
CA GLU A 164 -6.99 4.05 -17.99
C GLU A 164 -7.84 5.24 -18.42
N VAL A 165 -7.40 6.46 -18.11
CA VAL A 165 -8.06 7.69 -18.58
C VAL A 165 -7.99 7.78 -20.11
N ALA A 166 -9.03 8.40 -20.71
CA ALA A 166 -9.09 8.55 -22.16
C ALA A 166 -7.92 9.40 -22.67
N GLN A 167 -7.49 9.13 -23.88
CA GLN A 167 -6.43 9.89 -24.52
C GLN A 167 -6.80 11.40 -24.56
N GLY A 168 -5.88 12.24 -24.13
CA GLY A 168 -6.09 13.70 -24.03
C GLY A 168 -6.67 14.18 -22.70
N GLN A 169 -7.04 13.27 -21.80
CA GLN A 169 -7.43 13.60 -20.43
C GLN A 169 -6.27 13.39 -19.45
N SER A 170 -6.21 14.23 -18.40
CA SER A 170 -5.21 14.11 -17.33
C SER A 170 -5.63 13.13 -16.24
N ASP A 171 -6.93 13.16 -15.94
CA ASP A 171 -7.53 12.50 -14.80
C ASP A 171 -9.00 12.17 -15.06
N ARG A 172 -9.55 11.37 -14.17
CA ARG A 172 -10.96 11.02 -14.12
C ARG A 172 -11.43 11.11 -12.67
N GLN A 173 -12.54 11.79 -12.43
CA GLN A 173 -13.10 11.92 -11.09
C GLN A 173 -13.57 10.58 -10.50
N ALA A 174 -13.66 10.53 -9.18
CA ALA A 174 -13.94 9.29 -8.44
C ALA A 174 -15.27 8.61 -8.85
N ASN A 175 -16.34 9.38 -9.07
CA ASN A 175 -17.63 8.84 -9.51
C ASN A 175 -17.55 8.20 -10.91
N GLU A 176 -16.83 8.81 -11.84
CA GLU A 176 -16.63 8.27 -13.20
C GLU A 176 -15.75 7.01 -13.15
N THR A 177 -14.73 7.01 -12.29
CA THR A 177 -13.86 5.87 -12.07
C THR A 177 -14.65 4.68 -11.52
N TRP A 178 -15.56 4.91 -10.56
CA TRP A 178 -16.46 3.87 -10.07
C TRP A 178 -17.36 3.33 -11.18
N GLU A 179 -17.95 4.18 -12.05
CA GLU A 179 -18.80 3.72 -13.17
C GLU A 179 -18.04 2.81 -14.14
N VAL A 180 -16.75 3.09 -14.41
CA VAL A 180 -15.89 2.21 -15.20
C VAL A 180 -15.70 0.88 -14.48
N ALA A 181 -15.33 0.90 -13.21
CA ALA A 181 -15.15 -0.31 -12.41
C ALA A 181 -16.43 -1.15 -12.35
N ARG A 182 -17.60 -0.54 -12.10
CA ARG A 182 -18.90 -1.22 -12.07
C ARG A 182 -19.20 -1.98 -13.37
N ARG A 183 -18.93 -1.34 -14.52
CA ARG A 183 -19.14 -1.95 -15.85
C ARG A 183 -18.23 -3.15 -16.04
N VAL A 184 -16.92 -3.00 -15.76
CA VAL A 184 -15.95 -4.07 -15.94
C VAL A 184 -16.24 -5.25 -15.00
N LEU A 185 -16.57 -4.97 -13.74
CA LEU A 185 -16.87 -5.99 -12.74
C LEU A 185 -18.13 -6.81 -13.08
N GLY A 186 -19.11 -6.21 -13.80
CA GLY A 186 -20.31 -6.89 -14.26
C GLY A 186 -20.05 -7.94 -15.36
N ASP A 187 -18.94 -7.85 -16.06
CA ASP A 187 -18.56 -8.74 -17.18
C ASP A 187 -17.65 -9.90 -16.75
N LEU A 188 -17.26 -9.98 -15.47
CA LEU A 188 -16.30 -10.96 -15.00
C LEU A 188 -16.92 -12.34 -14.77
N ASP A 189 -16.11 -13.39 -14.92
CA ASP A 189 -16.47 -14.75 -14.56
C ASP A 189 -16.61 -14.86 -13.02
N PRO A 190 -17.79 -15.17 -12.49
CA PRO A 190 -17.98 -15.28 -11.04
C PRO A 190 -17.22 -16.46 -10.40
N GLY A 191 -16.84 -17.47 -11.22
CA GLY A 191 -16.12 -18.67 -10.77
C GLY A 191 -14.62 -18.49 -10.59
N LYS A 192 -14.06 -17.37 -11.04
CA LYS A 192 -12.62 -17.10 -10.91
C LYS A 192 -12.34 -16.06 -9.81
N PRO A 193 -11.22 -16.17 -9.07
CA PRO A 193 -10.81 -15.13 -8.15
C PRO A 193 -10.45 -13.83 -8.89
N LEU A 194 -10.67 -12.70 -8.24
CA LEU A 194 -10.46 -11.36 -8.78
C LEU A 194 -9.23 -10.71 -8.13
N PHE A 195 -8.36 -10.10 -8.93
CA PHE A 195 -7.47 -9.04 -8.49
C PHE A 195 -7.92 -7.72 -9.10
N LEU A 196 -8.44 -6.81 -8.27
CA LEU A 196 -8.82 -5.45 -8.66
C LEU A 196 -7.80 -4.46 -8.11
N PHE A 197 -7.15 -3.70 -8.98
CA PHE A 197 -6.46 -2.47 -8.64
C PHE A 197 -7.37 -1.28 -8.99
N PHE A 198 -7.81 -0.53 -7.98
CA PHE A 198 -8.72 0.60 -8.13
C PHE A 198 -8.04 1.87 -7.62
N HIS A 199 -7.73 2.77 -8.54
CA HIS A 199 -7.03 4.01 -8.25
C HIS A 199 -7.95 5.21 -8.42
N LEU A 200 -7.97 6.10 -7.43
CA LEU A 200 -8.69 7.38 -7.42
C LEU A 200 -7.69 8.54 -7.45
N PHE A 201 -7.89 9.48 -8.37
CA PHE A 201 -7.08 10.68 -8.48
C PHE A 201 -7.37 11.67 -7.35
N ASP A 202 -8.65 11.76 -6.93
CA ASP A 202 -9.04 12.55 -5.77
C ASP A 202 -8.32 11.99 -4.51
N PRO A 203 -7.73 12.85 -3.63
CA PRO A 203 -7.84 14.30 -3.53
C PRO A 203 -6.71 15.12 -4.18
N HIS A 204 -6.11 14.70 -5.26
CA HIS A 204 -5.05 15.45 -5.94
C HIS A 204 -5.56 16.80 -6.45
N TYR A 205 -4.74 17.86 -6.32
CA TYR A 205 -5.05 19.17 -6.90
C TYR A 205 -5.21 19.08 -8.45
N PRO A 206 -6.15 19.82 -9.07
CA PRO A 206 -7.08 20.79 -8.51
C PRO A 206 -8.28 20.15 -7.80
N TYR A 207 -8.77 20.80 -6.72
CA TYR A 207 -9.85 20.29 -5.89
C TYR A 207 -11.21 20.66 -6.52
N ARG A 208 -11.88 19.66 -7.12
CA ARG A 208 -13.08 19.82 -7.97
C ARG A 208 -14.28 19.01 -7.46
N ALA A 209 -14.24 18.54 -6.21
CA ALA A 209 -15.38 17.87 -5.62
C ALA A 209 -16.64 18.78 -5.70
N PRO A 210 -17.83 18.24 -5.95
CA PRO A 210 -19.05 19.03 -5.93
C PRO A 210 -19.17 19.85 -4.64
N VAL A 211 -19.50 21.12 -4.73
CA VAL A 211 -19.49 22.08 -3.61
C VAL A 211 -20.31 21.61 -2.39
N ALA A 212 -21.32 20.78 -2.61
CA ALA A 212 -22.10 20.17 -1.54
C ALA A 212 -21.24 19.36 -0.53
N PHE A 213 -20.10 18.80 -0.96
CA PHE A 213 -19.18 18.09 -0.07
C PHE A 213 -18.40 19.06 0.82
N SER A 214 -17.97 20.21 0.32
CA SER A 214 -17.33 21.26 1.13
C SER A 214 -18.32 21.84 2.15
N ILE A 215 -19.57 22.10 1.73
CA ILE A 215 -20.64 22.58 2.61
C ILE A 215 -20.93 21.56 3.73
N ALA A 216 -20.98 20.26 3.38
CA ALA A 216 -21.16 19.20 4.37
C ALA A 216 -20.00 19.10 5.39
N LEU A 217 -18.85 19.70 5.08
CA LEU A 217 -17.67 19.77 5.96
C LEU A 217 -17.50 21.14 6.63
N GLY A 218 -18.51 22.04 6.50
CA GLY A 218 -18.59 23.30 7.21
C GLY A 218 -18.17 24.53 6.40
N SER A 219 -18.04 24.44 5.07
CA SER A 219 -17.97 25.62 4.20
C SER A 219 -19.34 26.25 4.04
N THR A 220 -19.36 27.55 3.73
CA THR A 220 -20.55 28.25 3.27
C THR A 220 -20.48 28.50 1.76
N GLU A 221 -21.65 28.67 1.11
CA GLU A 221 -21.69 29.03 -0.32
C GLU A 221 -20.92 30.33 -0.61
N ALA A 222 -20.97 31.29 0.31
CA ALA A 222 -20.26 32.56 0.17
C ALA A 222 -18.74 32.39 0.23
N GLU A 223 -18.21 31.48 1.09
CA GLU A 223 -16.79 31.16 1.14
C GLU A 223 -16.35 30.44 -0.13
N GLU A 224 -17.14 29.46 -0.60
CA GLU A 224 -16.82 28.72 -1.84
C GLU A 224 -16.86 29.62 -3.07
N ALA A 225 -17.81 30.56 -3.15
CA ALA A 225 -17.91 31.51 -4.26
C ALA A 225 -16.82 32.60 -4.24
N ARG A 226 -16.18 32.82 -3.09
CA ARG A 226 -15.18 33.89 -2.92
C ARG A 226 -13.87 33.59 -3.63
N PHE A 227 -13.49 32.32 -3.72
CA PHE A 227 -12.21 31.91 -4.27
C PHE A 227 -12.41 30.99 -5.48
N PRO A 228 -11.60 31.14 -6.56
CA PRO A 228 -11.72 30.31 -7.75
C PRO A 228 -11.48 28.83 -7.42
N GLU A 229 -12.03 27.96 -8.26
CA GLU A 229 -11.79 26.50 -8.16
C GLU A 229 -10.29 26.19 -8.29
N ASN A 230 -9.64 26.78 -9.28
CA ASN A 230 -8.20 26.66 -9.46
C ASN A 230 -7.46 27.76 -8.68
N ALA A 231 -6.66 27.36 -7.70
CA ALA A 231 -5.83 28.28 -6.95
C ALA A 231 -4.72 28.88 -7.85
N ASP A 232 -4.43 30.17 -7.66
CA ASP A 232 -3.21 30.78 -8.19
C ASP A 232 -2.02 30.32 -7.34
N LEU A 233 -1.52 29.11 -7.60
CA LEU A 233 -0.44 28.51 -6.84
C LEU A 233 0.84 29.38 -6.77
N PRO A 234 1.31 30.02 -7.87
CA PRO A 234 2.44 30.94 -7.79
C PRO A 234 2.24 32.06 -6.77
N ARG A 235 1.06 32.68 -6.76
CA ARG A 235 0.71 33.75 -5.81
C ARG A 235 0.65 33.19 -4.37
N LEU A 236 -0.03 32.08 -4.16
CA LEU A 236 -0.14 31.46 -2.84
C LEU A 236 1.24 31.07 -2.28
N ARG A 237 2.10 30.48 -3.11
CA ARG A 237 3.46 30.06 -2.76
C ARG A 237 4.41 31.22 -2.49
N SER A 238 4.10 32.43 -3.02
CA SER A 238 4.84 33.66 -2.69
C SER A 238 4.31 34.37 -1.43
N GLY A 239 3.37 33.78 -0.71
CA GLY A 239 2.77 34.36 0.50
C GLY A 239 1.62 35.33 0.23
N GLY A 240 1.10 35.37 -1.01
CA GLY A 240 0.01 36.25 -1.42
C GLY A 240 -1.39 35.74 -1.10
N ALA A 241 -1.57 34.83 -0.16
CA ALA A 241 -2.88 34.29 0.24
C ALA A 241 -3.74 35.40 0.88
N ALA A 242 -5.00 35.50 0.45
CA ALA A 242 -5.99 36.34 1.10
C ALA A 242 -6.45 35.70 2.44
N PRO A 243 -6.96 36.50 3.38
CA PRO A 243 -7.48 36.00 4.63
C PRO A 243 -8.55 34.90 4.41
N GLY A 244 -8.35 33.73 5.01
CA GLY A 244 -9.24 32.56 4.91
C GLY A 244 -9.11 31.75 3.63
N GLU A 245 -8.31 32.16 2.65
CA GLU A 245 -8.19 31.48 1.36
C GLU A 245 -7.61 30.07 1.51
N LEU A 246 -6.51 29.91 2.22
CA LEU A 246 -5.87 28.60 2.44
C LEU A 246 -6.80 27.63 3.19
N GLU A 247 -7.59 28.15 4.12
CA GLU A 247 -8.59 27.36 4.87
C GLU A 247 -9.68 26.81 3.91
N VAL A 248 -10.14 27.59 2.94
CA VAL A 248 -11.11 27.14 1.93
C VAL A 248 -10.51 26.02 1.09
N TYR A 249 -9.28 26.18 0.59
CA TYR A 249 -8.63 25.11 -0.19
C TYR A 249 -8.36 23.84 0.64
N MET A 250 -8.03 23.96 1.93
CA MET A 250 -7.92 22.81 2.83
C MET A 250 -9.27 22.09 3.00
N ARG A 251 -10.39 22.83 3.12
CA ARG A 251 -11.72 22.21 3.17
C ARG A 251 -12.10 21.55 1.85
N ARG A 252 -11.71 22.13 0.71
CA ARG A 252 -11.89 21.50 -0.60
C ARG A 252 -11.09 20.19 -0.72
N TYR A 253 -9.86 20.16 -0.22
CA TYR A 253 -9.09 18.93 -0.13
C TYR A 253 -9.82 17.85 0.72
N ASP A 254 -10.37 18.22 1.88
CA ASP A 254 -11.18 17.32 2.69
C ASP A 254 -12.47 16.90 1.96
N ALA A 255 -13.06 17.77 1.15
CA ALA A 255 -14.23 17.47 0.34
C ALA A 255 -13.94 16.46 -0.79
N GLU A 256 -12.75 16.56 -1.42
CA GLU A 256 -12.27 15.55 -2.37
C GLU A 256 -12.14 14.17 -1.72
N ILE A 257 -11.57 14.09 -0.50
CA ILE A 257 -11.50 12.84 0.26
C ILE A 257 -12.91 12.26 0.47
N ARG A 258 -13.86 13.10 0.86
CA ARG A 258 -15.24 12.65 1.10
C ARG A 258 -15.95 12.23 -0.19
N PHE A 259 -15.68 12.89 -1.29
CA PHE A 259 -16.21 12.53 -2.60
C PHE A 259 -15.65 11.20 -3.10
N ALA A 260 -14.33 10.98 -2.97
CA ALA A 260 -13.69 9.72 -3.28
C ALA A 260 -14.16 8.57 -2.37
N ASP A 261 -14.34 8.82 -1.07
CA ASP A 261 -14.87 7.85 -0.11
C ASP A 261 -16.30 7.40 -0.50
N GLN A 262 -17.13 8.29 -1.05
CA GLN A 262 -18.44 7.91 -1.57
C GLN A 262 -18.33 6.93 -2.74
N ALA A 263 -17.36 7.14 -3.66
CA ALA A 263 -17.11 6.21 -4.76
C ALA A 263 -16.62 4.84 -4.25
N ILE A 264 -15.78 4.82 -3.21
CA ILE A 264 -15.35 3.59 -2.53
C ILE A 264 -16.56 2.87 -1.91
N GLY A 265 -17.46 3.59 -1.25
CA GLY A 265 -18.69 3.01 -0.70
C GLY A 265 -19.56 2.36 -1.79
N ARG A 266 -19.68 3.00 -2.95
CA ARG A 266 -20.37 2.43 -4.13
C ARG A 266 -19.65 1.20 -4.68
N LEU A 267 -18.31 1.20 -4.72
CA LEU A 267 -17.52 0.02 -5.10
C LEU A 267 -17.78 -1.15 -4.14
N PHE A 268 -17.79 -0.90 -2.84
CA PHE A 268 -18.10 -1.94 -1.85
C PHE A 268 -19.49 -2.52 -2.01
N ASN A 269 -20.50 -1.69 -2.29
CA ASN A 269 -21.85 -2.17 -2.60
C ASN A 269 -21.86 -3.03 -3.87
N THR A 270 -21.16 -2.59 -4.93
CA THR A 270 -21.03 -3.38 -6.18
C THR A 270 -20.40 -4.75 -5.90
N LEU A 271 -19.28 -4.80 -5.14
CA LEU A 271 -18.61 -6.05 -4.79
C LEU A 271 -19.48 -6.94 -3.88
N LYS A 272 -20.28 -6.33 -3.00
CA LYS A 272 -21.22 -7.04 -2.14
C LYS A 272 -22.35 -7.68 -2.94
N ASP A 273 -22.93 -6.94 -3.88
CA ASP A 273 -24.00 -7.43 -4.77
C ASP A 273 -23.51 -8.59 -5.65
N LEU A 274 -22.24 -8.58 -6.03
CA LEU A 274 -21.56 -9.67 -6.74
C LEU A 274 -21.11 -10.83 -5.82
N GLY A 275 -21.38 -10.77 -4.51
CA GLY A 275 -20.97 -11.79 -3.53
C GLY A 275 -19.46 -11.86 -3.28
N ARG A 276 -18.70 -10.83 -3.66
CA ARG A 276 -17.23 -10.82 -3.61
C ARG A 276 -16.64 -10.14 -2.37
N LEU A 277 -17.29 -9.10 -1.81
CA LEU A 277 -16.70 -8.27 -0.74
C LEU A 277 -16.31 -9.09 0.50
N ASP A 278 -17.21 -9.95 0.99
CA ASP A 278 -16.97 -10.72 2.23
C ASP A 278 -15.84 -11.76 2.11
N ARG A 279 -15.51 -12.14 0.87
CA ARG A 279 -14.42 -13.07 0.56
C ARG A 279 -13.12 -12.39 0.14
N SER A 280 -13.11 -11.06 0.09
CA SER A 280 -11.98 -10.28 -0.38
C SER A 280 -10.97 -9.95 0.73
N ILE A 281 -9.69 -9.96 0.36
CA ILE A 281 -8.66 -9.18 1.03
C ILE A 281 -8.75 -7.78 0.43
N VAL A 282 -9.12 -6.77 1.24
CA VAL A 282 -9.13 -5.37 0.80
C VAL A 282 -7.92 -4.67 1.39
N ILE A 283 -7.09 -4.08 0.54
CA ILE A 283 -5.94 -3.25 0.91
C ILE A 283 -6.29 -1.82 0.51
N PHE A 284 -6.28 -0.90 1.47
CA PHE A 284 -6.43 0.52 1.20
C PHE A 284 -5.15 1.26 1.60
N LEU A 285 -4.69 2.14 0.71
CA LEU A 285 -3.51 2.98 0.94
C LEU A 285 -3.61 4.29 0.13
N SER A 286 -2.69 5.20 0.38
CA SER A 286 -2.32 6.28 -0.54
C SER A 286 -0.93 6.03 -1.10
N ASP A 287 -0.69 6.51 -2.30
CA ASP A 287 0.63 6.44 -2.95
C ASP A 287 1.63 7.44 -2.35
N HIS A 288 1.20 8.62 -1.98
CA HIS A 288 1.94 9.63 -1.20
C HIS A 288 0.97 10.64 -0.59
N GLY A 289 1.49 11.55 0.23
CA GLY A 289 0.75 12.68 0.73
C GLY A 289 1.07 13.97 -0.04
N GLU A 290 0.66 15.10 0.53
CA GLU A 290 0.83 16.43 -0.04
C GLU A 290 1.17 17.44 1.05
N THR A 291 2.07 18.38 0.76
CA THR A 291 2.26 19.56 1.60
C THR A 291 1.10 20.50 1.31
N LEU A 292 0.23 20.75 2.28
CA LEU A 292 -0.92 21.63 2.11
C LEU A 292 -0.55 23.09 2.44
N VAL A 293 -0.34 23.38 3.72
CA VAL A 293 -0.09 24.76 4.20
C VAL A 293 1.08 24.86 5.19
N GLU A 294 1.71 23.76 5.51
CA GLU A 294 2.74 23.70 6.55
C GLU A 294 4.05 24.39 6.14
N ARG A 295 4.24 24.57 4.84
CA ARG A 295 5.47 25.11 4.25
C ARG A 295 5.15 26.18 3.20
N PRO A 296 6.11 27.01 2.81
CA PRO A 296 5.90 28.05 1.79
C PRO A 296 5.46 27.51 0.40
N PHE A 297 5.78 26.24 0.10
CA PHE A 297 5.38 25.57 -1.14
C PHE A 297 4.04 24.83 -0.98
N VAL A 298 2.97 25.58 -0.72
CA VAL A 298 1.63 25.04 -0.50
C VAL A 298 1.11 24.21 -1.69
N PHE A 299 0.30 23.20 -1.40
CA PHE A 299 -0.33 22.30 -2.38
C PHE A 299 0.70 21.73 -3.37
N ASP A 300 1.72 21.02 -2.81
CA ASP A 300 2.86 20.52 -3.57
C ASP A 300 3.32 19.14 -3.08
N HIS A 301 3.83 18.33 -4.01
CA HIS A 301 4.42 17.02 -3.75
C HIS A 301 5.50 16.70 -4.80
N GLY A 302 6.17 15.56 -4.68
CA GLY A 302 7.08 15.02 -5.68
C GLY A 302 8.53 15.52 -5.59
N GLY A 303 8.74 16.72 -5.07
CA GLY A 303 10.08 17.32 -5.01
C GLY A 303 10.82 17.17 -3.69
N ARG A 304 10.15 16.67 -2.67
CA ARG A 304 10.64 16.58 -1.30
C ARG A 304 10.12 15.31 -0.63
N ALA A 305 10.63 14.98 0.56
CA ALA A 305 10.26 13.77 1.27
C ALA A 305 10.02 14.03 2.76
N TYR A 306 9.25 15.09 3.08
CA TYR A 306 8.81 15.39 4.43
C TYR A 306 7.69 14.44 4.89
N GLU A 307 7.45 14.36 6.21
CA GLU A 307 6.46 13.43 6.80
C GLU A 307 5.06 13.62 6.18
N GLU A 308 4.62 14.86 5.89
CA GLU A 308 3.33 15.14 5.27
C GLU A 308 3.22 14.57 3.83
N GLN A 309 4.34 14.29 3.16
CA GLN A 309 4.36 13.69 1.82
C GLN A 309 4.62 12.19 1.82
N ILE A 310 5.32 11.65 2.83
CA ILE A 310 5.69 10.23 2.85
C ILE A 310 4.88 9.39 3.84
N ARG A 311 4.26 10.00 4.86
CA ARG A 311 3.49 9.25 5.85
C ARG A 311 2.04 9.09 5.39
N VAL A 312 1.72 7.88 4.94
CA VAL A 312 0.45 7.54 4.27
C VAL A 312 -0.44 6.64 5.11
N PRO A 313 -1.76 6.58 4.84
CA PRO A 313 -2.61 5.54 5.40
C PRO A 313 -2.27 4.18 4.79
N LEU A 314 -2.43 3.12 5.58
CA LEU A 314 -2.41 1.74 5.12
C LEU A 314 -3.30 0.90 6.04
N LEU A 315 -4.20 0.12 5.45
CA LEU A 315 -4.95 -0.90 6.17
C LEU A 315 -5.09 -2.17 5.33
N PHE A 316 -5.26 -3.30 6.06
CA PHE A 316 -5.63 -4.59 5.48
C PHE A 316 -6.92 -5.06 6.13
N HIS A 317 -7.96 -5.20 5.32
CA HIS A 317 -9.18 -5.89 5.70
C HIS A 317 -9.11 -7.32 5.19
N LEU A 318 -9.18 -8.28 6.09
CA LEU A 318 -9.14 -9.70 5.73
C LEU A 318 -10.57 -10.26 5.63
N PRO A 319 -10.81 -11.33 4.84
CA PRO A 319 -12.11 -11.91 4.64
C PRO A 319 -12.92 -12.06 5.94
N GLY A 320 -14.11 -11.45 5.95
CA GLY A 320 -15.00 -11.44 7.10
C GLY A 320 -14.48 -10.75 8.34
N GLY A 321 -13.55 -9.81 8.20
CA GLY A 321 -12.99 -9.05 9.32
C GLY A 321 -12.06 -9.88 10.20
N LEU A 322 -11.43 -10.91 9.66
CA LEU A 322 -10.42 -11.70 10.39
C LEU A 322 -9.32 -10.79 10.94
N CYS A 323 -8.95 -10.95 12.20
CA CYS A 323 -7.98 -10.11 12.90
C CYS A 323 -8.30 -8.61 12.95
N GLY A 324 -9.47 -8.16 12.50
CA GLY A 324 -9.83 -6.76 12.39
C GLY A 324 -9.97 -6.03 13.73
N GLY A 325 -10.08 -4.68 13.65
CA GLY A 325 -10.20 -3.80 14.81
C GLY A 325 -8.87 -3.60 15.57
N ARG A 326 -7.74 -3.84 14.93
CA ARG A 326 -6.41 -3.70 15.54
C ARG A 326 -5.61 -2.58 14.91
N ARG A 327 -4.84 -1.89 15.77
CA ARG A 327 -3.86 -0.88 15.35
C ARG A 327 -2.46 -1.48 15.41
N MET A 328 -1.76 -1.43 14.26
CA MET A 328 -0.44 -1.99 14.09
C MET A 328 0.59 -0.88 14.25
N THR A 329 1.45 -0.99 15.27
CA THR A 329 2.47 0.02 15.58
C THR A 329 3.81 -0.25 14.89
N ARG A 330 3.98 -1.44 14.26
CA ARG A 330 5.17 -1.70 13.44
C ARG A 330 5.18 -0.79 12.21
N GLU A 331 6.37 -0.39 11.81
CA GLU A 331 6.56 0.39 10.59
C GLU A 331 6.28 -0.48 9.36
N ALA A 332 5.54 0.09 8.40
CA ALA A 332 5.18 -0.49 7.12
C ALA A 332 5.67 0.42 5.98
N HIS A 333 5.93 -0.17 4.84
CA HIS A 333 6.36 0.55 3.65
C HIS A 333 5.64 0.01 2.41
N HIS A 334 5.50 0.80 1.35
CA HIS A 334 4.83 0.37 0.11
C HIS A 334 5.40 -0.94 -0.46
N VAL A 335 6.71 -1.12 -0.39
CA VAL A 335 7.37 -2.35 -0.86
C VAL A 335 6.95 -3.60 -0.08
N ASP A 336 6.33 -3.45 1.09
CA ASP A 336 5.84 -4.56 1.92
C ASP A 336 4.47 -5.10 1.46
N VAL A 337 3.75 -4.37 0.61
CA VAL A 337 2.40 -4.75 0.15
C VAL A 337 2.43 -6.07 -0.59
N VAL A 338 3.31 -6.21 -1.58
CA VAL A 338 3.45 -7.45 -2.38
C VAL A 338 3.80 -8.66 -1.51
N PRO A 339 4.89 -8.66 -0.73
CA PRO A 339 5.24 -9.83 0.05
C PRO A 339 4.20 -10.16 1.14
N THR A 340 3.50 -9.17 1.69
CA THR A 340 2.41 -9.39 2.64
C THR A 340 1.23 -10.09 1.96
N LEU A 341 0.83 -9.61 0.79
CA LEU A 341 -0.28 -10.22 0.06
C LEU A 341 0.04 -11.64 -0.39
N LEU A 342 1.23 -11.87 -0.96
CA LEU A 342 1.65 -13.21 -1.40
C LEU A 342 1.71 -14.19 -0.21
N ASP A 343 2.19 -13.76 0.95
CA ASP A 343 2.18 -14.55 2.19
C ASP A 343 0.75 -14.90 2.62
N LEU A 344 -0.18 -13.93 2.60
CA LEU A 344 -1.61 -14.16 2.88
C LEU A 344 -2.29 -15.09 1.87
N LEU A 345 -1.80 -15.16 0.64
CA LEU A 345 -2.31 -16.04 -0.41
C LEU A 345 -1.61 -17.42 -0.43
N GLY A 346 -0.57 -17.61 0.40
CA GLY A 346 0.25 -18.81 0.39
C GLY A 346 1.06 -18.99 -0.90
N LEU A 347 1.39 -17.88 -1.56
CA LEU A 347 2.15 -17.86 -2.81
C LEU A 347 3.64 -17.59 -2.55
N PRO A 348 4.54 -18.09 -3.40
CA PRO A 348 5.96 -17.81 -3.28
C PRO A 348 6.25 -16.30 -3.44
N ILE A 349 7.08 -15.76 -2.57
CA ILE A 349 7.57 -14.38 -2.69
C ILE A 349 8.81 -14.42 -3.59
N PRO A 350 8.84 -13.66 -4.72
CA PRO A 350 10.01 -13.59 -5.59
C PRO A 350 11.25 -13.11 -4.82
N GLY A 351 12.41 -13.71 -5.13
CA GLY A 351 13.65 -13.46 -4.37
C GLY A 351 14.24 -12.06 -4.53
N ASP A 352 13.79 -11.30 -5.51
CA ASP A 352 14.19 -9.91 -5.75
C ASP A 352 13.30 -8.87 -5.07
N VAL A 353 12.15 -9.27 -4.48
CA VAL A 353 11.29 -8.40 -3.67
C VAL A 353 12.08 -7.87 -2.48
N GLN A 354 12.02 -6.54 -2.28
CA GLN A 354 12.80 -5.84 -1.26
C GLN A 354 12.01 -5.56 0.02
N GLY A 355 10.69 -5.74 -0.03
CA GLY A 355 9.80 -5.65 1.13
C GLY A 355 9.78 -6.91 1.98
N VAL A 356 9.08 -6.86 3.10
CA VAL A 356 8.87 -7.98 4.01
C VAL A 356 7.39 -8.15 4.32
N SER A 357 6.93 -9.37 4.59
CA SER A 357 5.55 -9.59 5.05
C SER A 357 5.29 -8.84 6.35
N LEU A 358 4.23 -8.04 6.37
CA LEU A 358 3.76 -7.28 7.55
C LEU A 358 2.94 -8.15 8.50
N LEU A 359 2.44 -9.28 8.03
CA LEU A 359 1.53 -10.17 8.73
C LEU A 359 2.07 -11.61 8.82
N PRO A 360 3.37 -11.80 9.19
CA PRO A 360 3.93 -13.13 9.30
C PRO A 360 3.14 -13.93 10.34
N GLY A 361 2.82 -15.19 10.02
CA GLY A 361 2.09 -16.08 10.93
C GLY A 361 0.56 -15.95 10.89
N VAL A 362 -0.02 -15.03 10.10
CA VAL A 362 -1.46 -15.09 9.78
C VAL A 362 -1.74 -16.30 8.88
N GLY A 363 -0.75 -16.69 8.05
CA GLY A 363 -0.80 -17.85 7.17
C GLY A 363 -1.72 -17.66 5.97
N PRO A 364 -1.74 -18.65 5.06
CA PRO A 364 -2.60 -18.57 3.88
C PRO A 364 -4.09 -18.50 4.25
N ILE A 365 -4.79 -17.57 3.62
CA ILE A 365 -6.23 -17.38 3.77
C ILE A 365 -6.93 -18.09 2.61
N PHE A 366 -7.81 -19.03 2.93
CA PHE A 366 -8.69 -19.67 1.98
C PHE A 366 -10.14 -19.40 2.37
N VAL A 367 -10.99 -19.18 1.39
CA VAL A 367 -12.42 -18.96 1.57
C VAL A 367 -13.15 -20.24 1.15
N SER A 368 -13.94 -20.84 2.03
CA SER A 368 -14.82 -21.94 1.68
C SER A 368 -16.28 -21.50 1.80
N GLY A 369 -17.14 -21.98 0.93
CA GLY A 369 -18.55 -21.56 0.85
C GLY A 369 -19.38 -21.69 2.12
N GLN A 370 -18.88 -22.34 3.18
CA GLN A 370 -19.58 -22.48 4.47
C GLN A 370 -18.71 -22.45 5.73
N LYS A 371 -17.38 -22.57 5.67
CA LYS A 371 -16.53 -22.49 6.87
C LYS A 371 -15.14 -21.89 6.56
N ARG A 372 -14.81 -20.83 7.27
CA ARG A 372 -13.49 -20.21 7.29
C ARG A 372 -12.51 -21.09 8.04
N ARG A 373 -11.43 -21.50 7.40
CA ARG A 373 -10.29 -22.12 8.09
C ARG A 373 -9.06 -21.27 7.86
N VAL A 374 -8.50 -20.74 8.95
CA VAL A 374 -7.13 -20.26 9.02
C VAL A 374 -6.32 -21.46 9.47
N THR A 375 -5.32 -21.87 8.70
CA THR A 375 -4.39 -22.91 9.14
C THR A 375 -3.45 -22.29 10.18
N GLU A 376 -3.66 -22.64 11.46
CA GLU A 376 -2.80 -22.22 12.56
C GLU A 376 -1.46 -22.98 12.50
N ASN A 377 -0.48 -22.42 11.78
CA ASN A 377 0.93 -22.81 11.90
C ASN A 377 1.74 -21.61 12.41
N ALA A 378 1.28 -21.00 13.52
CA ALA A 378 1.96 -19.87 14.13
C ALA A 378 3.16 -20.33 14.97
N ARG A 379 4.36 -19.79 14.73
CA ARG A 379 5.51 -19.88 15.61
C ARG A 379 5.35 -18.91 16.78
N GLU A 380 5.98 -19.19 17.91
CA GLU A 380 5.95 -18.33 19.11
C GLU A 380 6.51 -16.95 18.77
N GLY A 381 5.69 -15.89 18.86
CA GLY A 381 5.98 -14.51 18.45
C GLY A 381 5.13 -14.00 17.30
N ASP A 382 4.41 -14.87 16.60
CA ASP A 382 3.55 -14.52 15.47
C ASP A 382 2.20 -13.94 15.89
N LEU A 383 1.58 -13.19 14.97
CA LEU A 383 0.28 -12.56 15.17
C LEU A 383 -0.80 -13.67 15.27
N ARG A 384 -1.08 -14.15 16.48
CA ARG A 384 -2.23 -15.03 16.69
C ARG A 384 -3.51 -14.22 16.60
N CYS A 385 -4.40 -14.55 15.68
CA CYS A 385 -5.75 -14.04 15.66
C CYS A 385 -6.62 -14.89 16.61
N PRO A 386 -6.85 -14.49 17.88
CA PRO A 386 -7.75 -15.23 18.76
C PRO A 386 -9.17 -15.08 18.21
N GLY A 387 -9.95 -16.15 18.30
CA GLY A 387 -11.38 -16.12 17.99
C GLY A 387 -12.06 -14.94 18.66
N ARG A 388 -13.03 -14.35 17.96
CA ARG A 388 -13.81 -13.15 18.28
C ARG A 388 -13.86 -12.79 19.79
N ASN A 389 -12.95 -11.94 20.26
CA ASN A 389 -13.15 -11.14 21.45
C ASN A 389 -13.16 -9.67 21.04
N ARG A 390 -14.35 -9.11 20.97
CA ARG A 390 -14.57 -7.67 20.78
C ARG A 390 -14.00 -6.92 21.98
N GLY A 391 -13.05 -6.01 21.76
CA GLY A 391 -12.82 -4.91 22.67
C GLY A 391 -11.50 -4.83 23.42
N ARG A 392 -10.33 -5.08 22.79
CA ARG A 392 -9.06 -4.52 23.27
C ARG A 392 -8.13 -4.25 22.09
N ALA A 393 -7.75 -2.98 21.93
CA ALA A 393 -6.62 -2.63 21.07
C ALA A 393 -5.37 -3.34 21.60
N VAL A 394 -4.88 -4.33 20.85
CA VAL A 394 -3.61 -4.98 21.15
C VAL A 394 -2.56 -4.26 20.34
N SER A 395 -1.73 -3.44 20.99
CA SER A 395 -0.53 -2.88 20.41
C SER A 395 0.46 -4.03 20.19
N VAL A 396 0.69 -4.39 18.93
CA VAL A 396 1.67 -5.41 18.56
C VAL A 396 2.87 -4.71 17.93
N GLY A 397 3.96 -4.68 18.65
CA GLY A 397 5.23 -4.09 18.26
C GLY A 397 5.50 -2.72 18.91
N ARG A 398 6.75 -2.47 19.26
CA ARG A 398 7.21 -1.16 19.73
C ARG A 398 7.54 -0.28 18.51
N PRO A 399 7.18 1.03 18.49
CA PRO A 399 7.81 1.97 17.58
C PRO A 399 9.33 1.92 17.82
N GLY A 400 10.12 1.77 16.77
CA GLY A 400 11.57 1.78 16.91
C GLY A 400 12.25 0.41 16.78
N SER A 401 11.77 -0.44 15.90
CA SER A 401 12.40 -1.73 15.57
C SER A 401 13.80 -1.63 14.93
N GLY A 402 14.36 -0.41 14.81
CA GLY A 402 15.61 -0.17 14.08
C GLY A 402 15.49 -0.38 12.56
N ARG A 403 14.28 -0.57 12.07
CA ARG A 403 14.02 -0.72 10.63
C ARG A 403 14.36 0.58 9.89
N GLN A 404 15.07 0.43 8.80
CA GLN A 404 15.38 1.53 7.89
C GLN A 404 14.22 1.72 6.91
N ILE A 405 13.62 2.90 6.91
CA ILE A 405 12.60 3.31 5.95
C ILE A 405 13.23 4.29 4.99
N VAL A 406 13.20 3.96 3.70
CA VAL A 406 13.78 4.81 2.65
C VAL A 406 12.69 5.23 1.69
N SER A 407 12.51 6.53 1.57
CA SER A 407 11.58 7.15 0.64
C SER A 407 12.33 8.01 -0.35
N PHE A 408 11.81 8.11 -1.54
CA PHE A 408 12.40 8.87 -2.63
C PHE A 408 11.49 10.02 -3.05
N ALA A 409 12.09 11.05 -3.60
CA ALA A 409 11.43 12.14 -4.27
C ALA A 409 12.29 12.57 -5.45
N ARG A 410 11.67 13.00 -6.53
CA ARG A 410 12.36 13.62 -7.66
C ARG A 410 11.49 14.71 -8.25
N PRO A 411 11.91 15.97 -8.19
CA PRO A 411 11.14 17.05 -8.75
C PRO A 411 10.99 16.89 -10.25
N GLU A 412 9.80 17.16 -10.74
CA GLU A 412 9.57 17.30 -12.17
C GLU A 412 10.35 18.53 -12.68
N PRO A 413 10.98 18.48 -13.87
CA PRO A 413 11.82 19.58 -14.37
C PRO A 413 11.14 20.96 -14.36
N ASP A 414 9.83 20.96 -14.54
CA ASP A 414 9.03 22.17 -14.72
C ASP A 414 8.52 22.77 -13.40
N ARG A 415 8.54 22.02 -12.30
CA ARG A 415 8.20 22.52 -10.95
C ARG A 415 9.38 23.15 -10.20
N VAL A 416 10.57 23.14 -10.80
CA VAL A 416 11.83 23.60 -10.17
C VAL A 416 11.91 25.12 -10.00
N SER A 417 11.07 25.90 -10.67
CA SER A 417 11.15 27.38 -10.66
C SER A 417 10.90 28.03 -9.30
N HIS A 418 10.33 27.31 -8.32
CA HIS A 418 10.02 27.83 -6.98
C HIS A 418 10.85 27.20 -5.85
N ILE A 419 11.71 26.25 -6.17
CA ILE A 419 12.66 25.69 -5.21
C ILE A 419 13.92 26.54 -5.30
N GLN A 420 14.18 27.38 -4.30
CA GLN A 420 15.41 28.17 -4.18
C GLN A 420 16.63 27.26 -4.02
N ALA A 421 16.99 26.48 -5.02
CA ALA A 421 18.30 25.87 -5.06
C ALA A 421 18.64 25.40 -6.47
N PRO A 422 19.85 25.72 -6.98
CA PRO A 422 20.46 25.04 -8.13
C PRO A 422 20.61 23.52 -7.95
N LEU A 423 20.22 23.00 -6.77
CA LEU A 423 20.55 21.69 -6.24
C LEU A 423 19.65 20.54 -6.75
N VAL A 424 18.54 20.84 -7.41
CA VAL A 424 17.48 19.84 -7.64
C VAL A 424 17.42 19.36 -9.10
N ARG A 425 18.24 19.90 -9.99
CA ARG A 425 18.13 19.61 -11.43
C ARG A 425 18.50 18.18 -11.85
N GLU A 426 19.31 17.46 -11.09
CA GLU A 426 19.86 16.17 -11.53
C GLU A 426 20.00 15.17 -10.38
N GLY A 427 18.91 14.51 -9.95
CA GLY A 427 19.05 13.39 -9.01
C GLY A 427 17.83 13.11 -8.14
N LEU A 428 17.86 11.98 -7.45
CA LEU A 428 16.85 11.58 -6.49
C LEU A 428 17.10 12.27 -5.13
N VAL A 429 16.07 12.86 -4.56
CA VAL A 429 16.04 13.17 -3.13
C VAL A 429 15.78 11.87 -2.39
N ILE A 430 16.55 11.59 -1.36
CA ILE A 430 16.43 10.35 -0.58
C ILE A 430 16.17 10.71 0.87
N ALA A 431 15.09 10.21 1.44
CA ALA A 431 14.85 10.28 2.87
C ALA A 431 15.12 8.91 3.50
N LEU A 432 15.99 8.89 4.50
CA LEU A 432 16.23 7.73 5.36
C LEU A 432 15.63 8.01 6.75
N ARG A 433 14.74 7.14 7.20
CA ARG A 433 14.14 7.20 8.52
C ARG A 433 14.66 6.01 9.36
N VAL A 434 15.25 6.31 10.49
CA VAL A 434 15.65 5.36 11.55
C VAL A 434 15.21 5.99 12.86
N TRP A 435 14.06 5.59 13.36
CA TRP A 435 13.45 6.23 14.52
C TRP A 435 14.42 6.44 15.68
N PRO A 436 14.46 7.61 16.32
CA PRO A 436 13.62 8.80 16.07
C PRO A 436 14.21 9.77 15.02
N TRP A 437 15.23 9.39 14.27
CA TRP A 437 15.94 10.27 13.36
C TRP A 437 15.46 10.14 11.92
N LYS A 438 15.49 11.25 11.19
CA LYS A 438 15.27 11.30 9.75
C LYS A 438 16.35 12.17 9.08
N LEU A 439 16.94 11.61 8.03
CA LEU A 439 17.87 12.29 7.14
C LEU A 439 17.16 12.49 5.79
N ILE A 440 17.21 13.70 5.24
CA ILE A 440 16.85 13.96 3.85
C ILE A 440 18.12 14.42 3.13
N ALA A 441 18.48 13.66 2.08
CA ALA A 441 19.65 13.94 1.24
C ALA A 441 19.20 14.47 -0.11
N TYR A 442 19.53 15.72 -0.42
CA TYR A 442 19.24 16.37 -1.70
C TYR A 442 20.47 16.30 -2.58
N PRO A 443 20.35 15.83 -3.82
CA PRO A 443 21.48 15.83 -4.76
C PRO A 443 21.83 17.28 -5.16
N GLY A 444 23.13 17.54 -5.26
CA GLY A 444 23.66 18.83 -5.72
C GLY A 444 24.86 18.63 -6.63
N GLN A 445 25.39 19.69 -7.26
CA GLN A 445 26.58 19.63 -8.11
C GLN A 445 27.79 19.12 -7.30
N GLY A 446 28.03 17.80 -7.39
CA GLY A 446 29.16 17.13 -6.70
C GLY A 446 29.04 16.98 -5.19
N ARG A 447 27.95 17.43 -4.55
CA ARG A 447 27.71 17.31 -3.10
C ARG A 447 26.23 17.13 -2.81
N PHE A 448 25.90 16.37 -1.76
CA PHE A 448 24.57 16.33 -1.19
C PHE A 448 24.39 17.46 -0.16
N TYR A 449 23.29 18.21 -0.27
CA TYR A 449 22.77 18.99 0.85
C TYR A 449 21.96 18.04 1.75
N HIS A 450 22.03 18.23 3.06
CA HIS A 450 21.38 17.35 4.01
C HIS A 450 20.51 18.14 4.98
N GLU A 451 19.35 17.57 5.29
CA GLU A 451 18.53 17.95 6.42
C GLU A 451 18.46 16.78 7.39
N LEU A 452 18.57 17.07 8.68
CA LEU A 452 18.51 16.08 9.75
C LEU A 452 17.46 16.51 10.77
N PHE A 453 16.53 15.61 11.07
CA PHE A 453 15.46 15.87 12.00
C PHE A 453 15.39 14.82 13.09
N ARG A 454 14.87 15.22 14.25
CA ARG A 454 14.56 14.33 15.37
C ARG A 454 13.06 14.31 15.62
N LEU A 455 12.38 13.34 15.02
CA LEU A 455 10.91 13.31 14.86
C LEU A 455 10.11 13.14 16.16
N ASP A 456 10.73 12.63 17.24
CA ASP A 456 10.11 12.54 18.57
C ASP A 456 9.99 13.90 19.27
N LEU A 457 10.81 14.88 18.87
CA LEU A 457 10.81 16.24 19.38
C LEU A 457 10.32 17.28 18.38
N ASP A 458 10.48 16.99 17.08
CA ASP A 458 10.14 17.86 15.96
C ASP A 458 9.37 17.06 14.87
N PRO A 459 8.15 16.65 15.15
CA PRO A 459 7.37 15.83 14.21
C PRO A 459 6.96 16.57 12.93
N LEU A 460 7.08 17.91 12.92
CA LEU A 460 6.79 18.75 11.75
C LEU A 460 8.05 19.13 10.96
N GLU A 461 9.22 18.65 11.34
CA GLU A 461 10.49 18.84 10.62
C GLU A 461 10.80 20.33 10.35
N GLN A 462 10.64 21.16 11.38
CA GLN A 462 10.88 22.61 11.31
C GLN A 462 12.31 23.01 11.68
N HIS A 463 13.05 22.15 12.38
CA HIS A 463 14.38 22.45 12.93
C HIS A 463 15.42 21.50 12.36
N ASN A 464 16.12 21.95 11.30
CA ASN A 464 17.21 21.19 10.70
C ASN A 464 18.45 21.13 11.61
N LEU A 465 18.79 19.94 12.09
CA LEU A 465 19.91 19.66 13.00
C LEU A 465 21.22 19.31 12.28
N ALA A 466 21.27 19.34 10.95
CA ALA A 466 22.44 18.89 10.19
C ALA A 466 23.72 19.65 10.53
N GLN A 467 23.63 20.95 10.90
CA GLN A 467 24.76 21.76 11.32
C GLN A 467 25.07 21.65 12.82
N SER A 468 24.02 21.47 13.64
CA SER A 468 24.16 21.45 15.11
C SER A 468 24.53 20.07 15.67
N ASP A 469 24.22 18.96 14.93
CA ASP A 469 24.62 17.60 15.30
C ASP A 469 25.35 16.87 14.15
N PRO A 470 26.61 17.27 13.87
CA PRO A 470 27.38 16.66 12.79
C PRO A 470 27.72 15.19 13.06
N ALA A 471 27.78 14.77 14.32
CA ALA A 471 28.05 13.38 14.68
C ALA A 471 26.85 12.46 14.30
N GLN A 472 25.64 12.90 14.59
CA GLN A 472 24.43 12.15 14.20
C GLN A 472 24.23 12.18 12.68
N LEU A 473 24.50 13.32 12.04
CA LEU A 473 24.48 13.42 10.58
C LEU A 473 25.42 12.38 9.94
N ALA A 474 26.66 12.26 10.45
CA ALA A 474 27.63 11.29 9.94
C ALA A 474 27.13 9.84 10.09
N ARG A 475 26.51 9.50 11.24
CA ARG A 475 25.91 8.17 11.46
C ARG A 475 24.79 7.87 10.47
N MET A 476 23.86 8.81 10.28
CA MET A 476 22.74 8.62 9.35
C MET A 476 23.22 8.52 7.90
N LYS A 477 24.22 9.29 7.50
CA LYS A 477 24.85 9.17 6.17
C LYS A 477 25.49 7.80 5.96
N ALA A 478 26.28 7.31 6.91
CA ALA A 478 26.87 5.98 6.81
C ALA A 478 25.82 4.87 6.70
N THR A 479 24.69 5.03 7.40
CA THR A 479 23.56 4.10 7.30
C THR A 479 22.92 4.16 5.91
N LEU A 480 22.74 5.35 5.34
CA LEU A 480 22.21 5.52 3.97
C LEU A 480 23.14 4.91 2.92
N ASP A 481 24.47 5.18 3.04
CA ASP A 481 25.47 4.65 2.12
C ASP A 481 25.49 3.12 2.15
N HIS A 482 25.40 2.53 3.36
CA HIS A 482 25.31 1.08 3.52
C HIS A 482 24.04 0.51 2.86
N TRP A 483 22.90 1.16 3.07
CA TRP A 483 21.63 0.74 2.48
C TRP A 483 21.69 0.81 0.93
N LEU A 484 22.21 1.90 0.37
CA LEU A 484 22.38 2.06 -1.08
C LEU A 484 23.29 0.98 -1.66
N ALA A 485 24.39 0.65 -1.01
CA ALA A 485 25.29 -0.41 -1.43
C ALA A 485 24.61 -1.80 -1.40
N ALA A 486 23.82 -2.08 -0.36
CA ALA A 486 23.15 -3.36 -0.18
C ALA A 486 21.97 -3.57 -1.15
N THR A 487 21.30 -2.49 -1.56
CA THR A 487 20.11 -2.57 -2.44
C THR A 487 20.43 -2.49 -3.94
N GLY A 488 21.72 -2.43 -4.30
CA GLY A 488 22.18 -2.37 -5.69
C GLY A 488 21.79 -1.07 -6.39
N GLY A 489 21.68 0.02 -5.63
CA GLY A 489 21.24 1.32 -6.09
C GLY A 489 22.22 2.00 -7.04
N ASP A 490 22.29 1.51 -8.30
CA ASP A 490 22.88 2.29 -9.39
C ASP A 490 21.90 3.41 -9.79
N LEU A 491 22.00 4.52 -9.06
CA LEU A 491 21.18 5.72 -9.30
C LEU A 491 21.48 6.41 -10.64
N GLY A 492 22.43 5.87 -11.43
CA GLY A 492 22.99 6.49 -12.62
C GLY A 492 22.59 5.91 -13.97
N ARG A 493 21.84 4.80 -14.04
CA ARG A 493 21.43 4.25 -15.36
C ARG A 493 20.32 5.08 -15.98
N PRO A 494 20.49 5.59 -17.22
CA PRO A 494 19.41 6.25 -17.94
C PRO A 494 18.33 5.21 -18.25
N VAL A 495 17.13 5.42 -17.74
CA VAL A 495 15.93 4.68 -18.13
C VAL A 495 15.37 5.31 -19.42
N PRO A 496 14.85 4.53 -20.38
CA PRO A 496 14.31 5.06 -21.62
C PRO A 496 13.29 6.17 -21.36
N ARG A 497 13.41 7.29 -22.08
CA ARG A 497 12.43 8.39 -22.04
C ARG A 497 11.19 7.99 -22.83
N VAL A 498 10.03 8.41 -22.33
CA VAL A 498 8.76 8.38 -23.08
C VAL A 498 8.86 9.29 -24.32
N PRO A 499 8.28 8.93 -25.46
CA PRO A 499 8.33 9.71 -26.70
C PRO A 499 7.82 11.14 -26.55
N SER A 500 8.38 12.07 -27.32
CA SER A 500 8.12 13.51 -27.30
C SER A 500 6.68 13.91 -27.69
N GLU A 501 5.92 13.01 -28.31
CA GLU A 501 4.54 13.26 -28.72
C GLU A 501 3.59 13.55 -27.54
N ASP A 502 3.94 13.07 -26.33
CA ASP A 502 3.19 13.29 -25.11
C ASP A 502 3.52 14.61 -24.40
N GLU A 503 4.62 15.26 -24.74
CA GLU A 503 5.01 16.52 -24.13
C GLU A 503 3.96 17.63 -24.35
N ALA A 504 3.34 17.68 -25.52
CA ALA A 504 2.32 18.69 -25.82
C ALA A 504 1.06 18.53 -24.95
N MET A 505 0.59 17.29 -24.78
CA MET A 505 -0.54 16.98 -23.92
C MET A 505 -0.23 17.30 -22.46
N LEU A 506 0.96 16.92 -22.00
CA LEU A 506 1.39 17.11 -20.61
C LEU A 506 1.67 18.59 -20.29
N ARG A 507 2.06 19.40 -21.29
CA ARG A 507 2.13 20.87 -21.19
C ARG A 507 0.73 21.47 -20.96
N SER A 508 -0.28 21.01 -21.71
CA SER A 508 -1.66 21.48 -21.54
C SER A 508 -2.24 21.15 -20.15
N LEU A 509 -1.66 20.16 -19.46
CA LEU A 509 -2.07 19.66 -18.15
C LEU A 509 -1.22 20.21 -16.99
N GLY A 510 -0.26 21.12 -17.28
CA GLY A 510 0.62 21.71 -16.28
C GLY A 510 1.75 20.79 -15.80
N TYR A 511 1.94 19.62 -16.41
CA TYR A 511 3.02 18.67 -16.09
C TYR A 511 4.29 18.85 -16.93
N ALA A 512 4.27 19.71 -17.96
CA ALA A 512 5.44 20.13 -18.75
C ALA A 512 5.25 21.57 -19.24
N ARG A 513 6.31 22.37 -19.22
CA ARG A 513 6.40 23.72 -19.85
C ARG A 513 7.27 23.70 -21.09
#